data_266fdde9d986e24c283518e4b2c94f3f
#
_entry.id   266fdde9d986e24c283518e4b2c94f3f
#
_cell.length_a   1.000
_cell.length_b   1.000
_cell.length_c   1.000
_cell.angle_alpha   90.00
_cell.angle_beta   90.00
_cell.angle_gamma   90.00
#
_symmetry.space_group_name_H-M   'P 1'
#
loop_
_entity.id
_entity.type
_entity.pdbx_description
1 polymer ?
#
loop_
_entity_poly.entity_id
_entity_poly.type
_entity_poly.pdbx_seq_one_letter_code
_entity_poly.pdbx_strand_id
1 'polypeptide(L)'
;MSIQKMVAEALRQSGKPYRLGAEASVTDRNPRAFDCSELTEWSARRNGMVLPDGAWNQYAYCKGRGTIISVAQAIRTPGALLFVAKSSSSGNGRGNHVAISLGNGKTIEARSTKYGVGSFSAANRGWTHGGLIPGASYVVAPASTGYPGVLKKGSKGPNVVRLQARLRALKYGISVDGDFGNKTVAVVKAFQKSKRLKQDGVVGPATHKKLFG
;
A
#
# COMPACT_ATOMS: atom_id res chain seq x y z
N MET A 1 -0.81 21.25 -3.94
CA MET A 1 -1.47 19.96 -4.16
C MET A 1 -1.35 19.13 -2.89
N SER A 2 -2.44 18.66 -2.29
CA SER A 2 -2.40 17.99 -0.98
C SER A 2 -2.95 16.58 -1.10
N ILE A 3 -2.07 15.61 -0.93
CA ILE A 3 -2.42 14.17 -0.88
C ILE A 3 -3.41 13.89 0.26
N GLN A 4 -3.25 14.55 1.40
CA GLN A 4 -4.16 14.38 2.54
C GLN A 4 -5.58 14.83 2.21
N LYS A 5 -5.73 15.92 1.47
CA LYS A 5 -7.04 16.38 1.00
C LYS A 5 -7.66 15.41 -0.01
N MET A 6 -6.86 14.88 -0.93
CA MET A 6 -7.32 13.84 -1.87
C MET A 6 -7.84 12.59 -1.14
N VAL A 7 -7.08 12.08 -0.18
CA VAL A 7 -7.50 10.93 0.64
C VAL A 7 -8.78 11.23 1.40
N ALA A 8 -8.88 12.40 2.01
CA ALA A 8 -10.08 12.83 2.74
C ALA A 8 -11.29 12.96 1.82
N GLU A 9 -11.11 13.46 0.59
CA GLU A 9 -12.16 13.57 -0.42
C GLU A 9 -12.68 12.19 -0.85
N ALA A 10 -11.77 11.25 -1.11
CA ALA A 10 -12.13 9.88 -1.44
C ALA A 10 -12.87 9.18 -0.28
N LEU A 11 -12.43 9.38 0.96
CA LEU A 11 -13.07 8.81 2.15
C LEU A 11 -14.51 9.31 2.34
N ARG A 12 -14.81 10.57 2.01
CA ARG A 12 -16.18 11.11 2.06
C ARG A 12 -17.13 10.44 1.09
N GLN A 13 -16.62 9.73 0.07
CA GLN A 13 -17.43 9.00 -0.90
C GLN A 13 -17.83 7.58 -0.41
N SER A 14 -17.40 7.19 0.79
CA SER A 14 -17.73 5.87 1.37
C SER A 14 -19.26 5.63 1.38
N GLY A 15 -19.65 4.40 1.04
CA GLY A 15 -21.06 4.00 0.93
C GLY A 15 -21.69 4.23 -0.44
N LYS A 16 -21.04 4.94 -1.35
CA LYS A 16 -21.55 5.12 -2.71
C LYS A 16 -21.46 3.84 -3.52
N PRO A 17 -22.38 3.64 -4.46
CA PRO A 17 -22.37 2.47 -5.32
C PRO A 17 -21.16 2.48 -6.28
N TYR A 18 -20.73 1.28 -6.64
CA TYR A 18 -19.80 1.07 -7.75
C TYR A 18 -20.57 1.00 -9.07
N ARG A 19 -20.10 1.72 -10.08
CA ARG A 19 -20.60 1.62 -11.45
C ARG A 19 -19.40 1.65 -12.41
N LEU A 20 -19.20 0.57 -13.16
CA LEU A 20 -18.14 0.50 -14.17
C LEU A 20 -18.36 1.56 -15.25
N GLY A 21 -17.30 2.30 -15.59
CA GLY A 21 -17.39 3.43 -16.52
C GLY A 21 -18.19 4.61 -15.96
N ALA A 22 -18.19 4.79 -14.64
CA ALA A 22 -18.72 6.02 -14.05
C ALA A 22 -17.83 7.20 -14.41
N GLU A 23 -18.46 8.30 -14.78
CA GLU A 23 -17.80 9.58 -15.07
C GLU A 23 -18.35 10.63 -14.12
N ALA A 24 -17.44 11.32 -13.43
CA ALA A 24 -17.79 12.37 -12.48
C ALA A 24 -17.14 13.69 -12.87
N SER A 25 -17.93 14.74 -13.02
CA SER A 25 -17.38 16.07 -13.21
C SER A 25 -16.53 16.49 -12.00
N VAL A 26 -15.40 17.11 -12.22
CA VAL A 26 -14.56 17.67 -11.15
C VAL A 26 -15.29 18.75 -10.35
N THR A 27 -16.30 19.39 -10.93
CA THR A 27 -17.14 20.39 -10.26
C THR A 27 -18.29 19.77 -9.47
N ASP A 28 -18.66 18.49 -9.76
CA ASP A 28 -19.63 17.78 -8.98
C ASP A 28 -19.05 17.42 -7.61
N ARG A 29 -19.65 17.98 -6.56
CA ARG A 29 -19.22 17.74 -5.17
C ARG A 29 -19.80 16.47 -4.57
N ASN A 30 -20.77 15.87 -5.25
CA ASN A 30 -21.49 14.69 -4.75
C ASN A 30 -21.84 13.69 -5.86
N PRO A 31 -20.84 13.15 -6.61
CA PRO A 31 -21.10 12.17 -7.65
C PRO A 31 -21.90 10.99 -7.14
N ARG A 32 -22.79 10.45 -8.00
CA ARG A 32 -23.73 9.39 -7.59
C ARG A 32 -23.06 8.01 -7.45
N ALA A 33 -22.01 7.76 -8.22
CA ALA A 33 -21.32 6.47 -8.25
C ALA A 33 -19.87 6.66 -8.73
N PHE A 34 -19.04 5.65 -8.51
CA PHE A 34 -17.65 5.62 -8.99
C PHE A 34 -17.30 4.21 -9.47
N ASP A 35 -16.38 4.10 -10.42
CA ASP A 35 -15.52 2.93 -10.54
C ASP A 35 -14.17 3.18 -9.86
N CYS A 36 -13.25 2.19 -9.96
CA CYS A 36 -11.99 2.26 -9.21
C CYS A 36 -11.09 3.41 -9.68
N SER A 37 -11.00 3.63 -11.00
CA SER A 37 -10.19 4.69 -11.61
C SER A 37 -10.83 6.05 -11.43
N GLU A 38 -12.13 6.14 -11.59
CA GLU A 38 -12.85 7.40 -11.43
C GLU A 38 -12.74 7.96 -10.00
N LEU A 39 -12.84 7.11 -8.98
CA LEU A 39 -12.65 7.58 -7.60
C LEU A 39 -11.26 8.19 -7.38
N THR A 40 -10.22 7.57 -7.92
CA THR A 40 -8.84 8.06 -7.80
C THR A 40 -8.63 9.32 -8.62
N GLU A 41 -9.10 9.34 -9.86
CA GLU A 41 -9.00 10.48 -10.76
C GLU A 41 -9.75 11.70 -10.22
N TRP A 42 -11.03 11.54 -9.92
CA TRP A 42 -11.89 12.62 -9.44
C TRP A 42 -11.33 13.23 -8.15
N SER A 43 -10.94 12.42 -7.17
CA SER A 43 -10.39 12.94 -5.93
C SER A 43 -9.03 13.61 -6.12
N ALA A 44 -8.19 13.14 -7.05
CA ALA A 44 -6.93 13.77 -7.42
C ALA A 44 -7.16 15.12 -8.10
N ARG A 45 -8.00 15.17 -9.13
CA ARG A 45 -8.30 16.37 -9.93
C ARG A 45 -8.93 17.49 -9.09
N ARG A 46 -9.82 17.15 -8.16
CA ARG A 46 -10.37 18.11 -7.20
C ARG A 46 -9.34 18.74 -6.28
N ASN A 47 -8.16 18.15 -6.18
CA ASN A 47 -7.04 18.65 -5.39
C ASN A 47 -5.86 19.15 -6.26
N GLY A 48 -6.13 19.45 -7.55
CA GLY A 48 -5.17 20.02 -8.48
C GLY A 48 -4.10 19.04 -8.98
N MET A 49 -4.31 17.73 -8.81
CA MET A 49 -3.41 16.70 -9.32
C MET A 49 -3.97 16.11 -10.62
N VAL A 50 -3.08 15.64 -11.49
CA VAL A 50 -3.45 15.03 -12.77
C VAL A 50 -3.31 13.51 -12.65
N LEU A 51 -4.41 12.81 -12.95
CA LEU A 51 -4.43 11.39 -13.23
C LEU A 51 -5.29 11.16 -14.48
N PRO A 52 -4.89 10.28 -15.40
CA PRO A 52 -5.71 9.93 -16.54
C PRO A 52 -6.85 9.00 -16.13
N ASP A 53 -7.89 8.93 -16.97
CA ASP A 53 -8.92 7.91 -16.84
C ASP A 53 -8.35 6.50 -17.02
N GLY A 54 -8.97 5.53 -16.32
CA GLY A 54 -8.65 4.11 -16.38
C GLY A 54 -7.47 3.67 -15.52
N ALA A 55 -7.66 2.57 -14.77
CA ALA A 55 -6.66 2.05 -13.85
C ALA A 55 -5.32 1.68 -14.52
N TRP A 56 -5.36 1.13 -15.74
CA TRP A 56 -4.15 0.88 -16.52
C TRP A 56 -3.44 2.16 -16.91
N ASN A 57 -4.17 3.17 -17.38
CA ASN A 57 -3.58 4.44 -17.80
C ASN A 57 -2.95 5.18 -16.61
N GLN A 58 -3.55 5.10 -15.43
CA GLN A 58 -2.97 5.64 -14.19
C GLN A 58 -1.67 4.93 -13.82
N TYR A 59 -1.63 3.61 -13.93
CA TYR A 59 -0.39 2.85 -13.76
C TYR A 59 0.67 3.26 -14.79
N ALA A 60 0.31 3.28 -16.07
CA ALA A 60 1.22 3.67 -17.16
C ALA A 60 1.75 5.11 -16.98
N TYR A 61 0.90 6.02 -16.52
CA TYR A 61 1.27 7.40 -16.22
C TYR A 61 2.32 7.48 -15.09
N CYS A 62 2.10 6.76 -13.98
CA CYS A 62 3.08 6.66 -12.90
C CYS A 62 4.39 6.03 -13.39
N LYS A 63 4.30 4.96 -14.21
CA LYS A 63 5.46 4.27 -14.78
C LYS A 63 6.28 5.17 -15.69
N GLY A 64 5.63 5.87 -16.61
CA GLY A 64 6.28 6.79 -17.56
C GLY A 64 6.95 7.99 -16.88
N ARG A 65 6.55 8.33 -15.67
CA ARG A 65 7.13 9.41 -14.87
C ARG A 65 8.12 8.92 -13.80
N GLY A 66 8.45 7.62 -13.78
CA GLY A 66 9.41 7.06 -12.83
C GLY A 66 8.96 7.05 -11.38
N THR A 67 7.65 7.10 -11.12
CA THR A 67 7.09 7.19 -9.76
C THR A 67 6.52 5.87 -9.24
N ILE A 68 6.85 4.75 -9.90
CA ILE A 68 6.49 3.41 -9.41
C ILE A 68 7.33 3.06 -8.18
N ILE A 69 6.64 2.53 -7.18
CA ILE A 69 7.21 2.07 -5.91
C ILE A 69 6.76 0.64 -5.62
N SER A 70 7.39 -0.01 -4.67
CA SER A 70 6.96 -1.35 -4.27
C SER A 70 5.56 -1.32 -3.63
N VAL A 71 4.81 -2.43 -3.76
CA VAL A 71 3.51 -2.60 -3.09
C VAL A 71 3.63 -2.39 -1.58
N ALA A 72 4.68 -2.95 -0.98
CA ALA A 72 4.91 -2.81 0.46
C ALA A 72 5.14 -1.35 0.88
N GLN A 73 5.79 -0.56 0.04
CA GLN A 73 5.97 0.88 0.27
C GLN A 73 4.66 1.64 0.09
N ALA A 74 3.91 1.35 -0.99
CA ALA A 74 2.63 2.00 -1.25
C ALA A 74 1.62 1.76 -0.13
N ILE A 75 1.51 0.54 0.39
CA ILE A 75 0.61 0.21 1.52
C ILE A 75 0.89 1.08 2.77
N ARG A 76 2.13 1.54 2.95
CA ARG A 76 2.55 2.37 4.08
C ARG A 76 2.58 3.87 3.77
N THR A 77 2.37 4.25 2.52
CA THR A 77 2.40 5.65 2.11
C THR A 77 0.97 6.16 1.91
N PRO A 78 0.45 7.04 2.79
CA PRO A 78 -0.88 7.60 2.61
C PRO A 78 -1.00 8.31 1.27
N GLY A 79 -2.07 8.02 0.52
CA GLY A 79 -2.35 8.59 -0.78
C GLY A 79 -1.56 7.97 -1.95
N ALA A 80 -0.64 7.03 -1.70
CA ALA A 80 -0.06 6.24 -2.78
C ALA A 80 -1.14 5.38 -3.44
N LEU A 81 -0.97 5.12 -4.73
CA LEU A 81 -1.85 4.24 -5.49
C LEU A 81 -1.36 2.79 -5.40
N LEU A 82 -2.29 1.87 -5.29
CA LEU A 82 -2.06 0.43 -5.37
C LEU A 82 -2.74 -0.09 -6.63
N PHE A 83 -2.01 -0.79 -7.48
CA PHE A 83 -2.48 -1.27 -8.77
C PHE A 83 -2.51 -2.79 -8.84
N VAL A 84 -3.59 -3.32 -9.41
CA VAL A 84 -3.59 -4.60 -10.11
C VAL A 84 -3.49 -4.25 -11.59
N ALA A 85 -2.29 -4.28 -12.17
CA ALA A 85 -2.02 -3.93 -13.55
C ALA A 85 -1.62 -5.18 -14.32
N LYS A 86 -2.57 -5.74 -15.09
CA LYS A 86 -2.39 -7.00 -15.82
C LYS A 86 -2.09 -6.80 -17.30
N SER A 87 -2.84 -5.93 -17.99
CA SER A 87 -2.71 -5.72 -19.42
C SER A 87 -3.33 -4.40 -19.88
N SER A 88 -2.70 -3.78 -20.89
CA SER A 88 -3.25 -2.63 -21.63
C SER A 88 -4.42 -3.02 -22.52
N SER A 89 -4.46 -4.28 -22.97
CA SER A 89 -5.42 -4.78 -23.97
C SER A 89 -6.74 -5.28 -23.39
N SER A 90 -6.96 -5.17 -22.08
CA SER A 90 -8.27 -5.45 -21.48
C SER A 90 -9.24 -4.30 -21.82
N GLY A 91 -9.77 -4.34 -23.03
CA GLY A 91 -10.53 -3.28 -23.69
C GLY A 91 -11.79 -2.76 -22.98
N ASN A 92 -12.06 -3.17 -21.75
CA ASN A 92 -13.09 -2.64 -20.87
C ASN A 92 -12.60 -2.51 -19.42
N GLY A 93 -11.29 -2.35 -19.19
CA GLY A 93 -10.73 -2.24 -17.85
C GLY A 93 -10.82 -3.52 -16.99
N ARG A 94 -11.40 -4.60 -17.53
CA ARG A 94 -11.58 -5.86 -16.79
C ARG A 94 -10.23 -6.45 -16.40
N GLY A 95 -10.08 -6.73 -15.10
CA GLY A 95 -8.86 -7.30 -14.54
C GLY A 95 -7.80 -6.30 -14.09
N ASN A 96 -7.92 -5.02 -14.42
CA ASN A 96 -7.15 -3.95 -13.81
C ASN A 96 -7.94 -3.33 -12.64
N HIS A 97 -7.22 -2.86 -11.64
CA HIS A 97 -7.83 -2.20 -10.49
C HIS A 97 -6.87 -1.19 -9.88
N VAL A 98 -7.41 -0.16 -9.27
CA VAL A 98 -6.63 0.84 -8.53
C VAL A 98 -7.32 1.20 -7.23
N ALA A 99 -6.52 1.48 -6.21
CA ALA A 99 -6.99 1.94 -4.91
C ALA A 99 -6.03 3.00 -4.33
N ILE A 100 -6.54 3.84 -3.46
CA ILE A 100 -5.75 4.81 -2.71
C ILE A 100 -5.36 4.20 -1.37
N SER A 101 -4.07 4.15 -1.05
CA SER A 101 -3.57 3.70 0.24
C SER A 101 -3.89 4.70 1.35
N LEU A 102 -4.32 4.19 2.50
CA LEU A 102 -4.47 4.97 3.73
C LEU A 102 -3.18 4.99 4.58
N GLY A 103 -2.12 4.30 4.15
CA GLY A 103 -0.82 4.25 4.84
C GLY A 103 -0.76 3.32 6.05
N ASN A 104 -1.88 2.71 6.44
CA ASN A 104 -2.03 1.89 7.64
C ASN A 104 -2.44 0.43 7.34
N GLY A 105 -2.14 -0.06 6.14
CA GLY A 105 -2.54 -1.39 5.69
C GLY A 105 -3.97 -1.47 5.13
N LYS A 106 -4.64 -0.33 4.98
CA LYS A 106 -5.97 -0.22 4.38
C LYS A 106 -5.93 0.65 3.12
N THR A 107 -6.97 0.51 2.31
CA THR A 107 -7.25 1.33 1.13
C THR A 107 -8.57 2.06 1.29
N ILE A 108 -8.76 3.13 0.52
CA ILE A 108 -10.08 3.63 0.09
C ILE A 108 -10.20 3.37 -1.41
N GLU A 109 -11.26 2.72 -1.84
CA GLU A 109 -11.46 2.29 -3.22
C GLU A 109 -12.94 2.11 -3.56
N ALA A 110 -13.32 2.32 -4.81
CA ALA A 110 -14.54 1.79 -5.38
C ALA A 110 -14.23 0.35 -5.85
N ARG A 111 -14.68 -0.65 -5.08
CA ARG A 111 -14.14 -2.01 -5.17
C ARG A 111 -14.85 -2.88 -6.21
N SER A 112 -16.15 -2.91 -6.19
CA SER A 112 -17.00 -3.64 -7.10
C SER A 112 -18.47 -3.32 -6.82
N THR A 113 -19.39 -3.77 -7.71
CA THR A 113 -20.83 -3.61 -7.51
C THR A 113 -21.33 -4.15 -6.17
N LYS A 114 -20.73 -5.23 -5.67
CA LYS A 114 -21.09 -5.81 -4.37
C LYS A 114 -20.69 -4.94 -3.18
N TYR A 115 -19.58 -4.22 -3.27
CA TYR A 115 -18.97 -3.54 -2.12
C TYR A 115 -19.07 -2.01 -2.19
N GLY A 116 -19.28 -1.44 -3.36
CA GLY A 116 -19.30 0.01 -3.54
C GLY A 116 -17.95 0.66 -3.19
N VAL A 117 -18.03 1.92 -2.77
CA VAL A 117 -16.91 2.71 -2.27
C VAL A 117 -16.73 2.50 -0.78
N GLY A 118 -15.52 2.17 -0.34
CA GLY A 118 -15.27 1.95 1.07
C GLY A 118 -13.79 1.73 1.41
N SER A 119 -13.53 1.61 2.71
CA SER A 119 -12.21 1.27 3.23
C SER A 119 -12.08 -0.25 3.42
N PHE A 120 -11.02 -0.82 2.84
CA PHE A 120 -10.78 -2.26 2.84
C PHE A 120 -9.34 -2.57 3.28
N SER A 121 -9.10 -3.81 3.73
CA SER A 121 -7.74 -4.30 3.95
C SER A 121 -6.97 -4.37 2.63
N ALA A 122 -5.74 -3.89 2.62
CA ALA A 122 -4.83 -4.04 1.50
C ALA A 122 -4.16 -5.43 1.44
N ALA A 123 -4.25 -6.22 2.52
CA ALA A 123 -3.63 -7.53 2.60
C ALA A 123 -4.32 -8.55 1.67
N ASN A 124 -3.52 -9.44 1.06
CA ASN A 124 -3.99 -10.56 0.23
C ASN A 124 -4.87 -10.14 -0.96
N ARG A 125 -4.56 -9.00 -1.58
CA ARG A 125 -5.35 -8.40 -2.66
C ARG A 125 -4.76 -8.54 -4.06
N GLY A 126 -3.65 -9.22 -4.23
CA GLY A 126 -3.00 -9.44 -5.53
C GLY A 126 -2.47 -8.16 -6.18
N TRP A 127 -2.14 -7.13 -5.40
CA TRP A 127 -1.51 -5.93 -5.90
C TRP A 127 -0.21 -6.24 -6.65
N THR A 128 -0.03 -5.67 -7.82
CA THR A 128 1.16 -5.87 -8.66
C THR A 128 2.17 -4.75 -8.52
N HIS A 129 1.70 -3.50 -8.35
CA HIS A 129 2.54 -2.31 -8.27
C HIS A 129 1.98 -1.30 -7.28
N GLY A 130 2.88 -0.48 -6.73
CA GLY A 130 2.55 0.78 -6.10
C GLY A 130 2.95 1.95 -7.00
N GLY A 131 2.35 3.12 -6.82
CA GLY A 131 2.73 4.33 -7.52
C GLY A 131 2.47 5.59 -6.72
N LEU A 132 3.26 6.61 -6.99
CA LEU A 132 3.03 7.96 -6.47
C LEU A 132 2.48 8.83 -7.61
N ILE A 133 1.49 9.67 -7.34
CA ILE A 133 0.96 10.60 -8.34
C ILE A 133 2.08 11.60 -8.69
N PRO A 134 2.49 11.70 -9.95
CA PRO A 134 3.56 12.61 -10.36
C PRO A 134 3.28 14.06 -9.98
N GLY A 135 4.29 14.76 -9.45
CA GLY A 135 4.17 16.16 -9.02
C GLY A 135 3.43 16.39 -7.71
N ALA A 136 2.90 15.34 -7.07
CA ALA A 136 2.29 15.45 -5.75
C ALA A 136 3.35 15.38 -4.63
N SER A 137 3.17 16.19 -3.60
CA SER A 137 4.02 16.14 -2.41
C SER A 137 3.47 15.10 -1.43
N TYR A 138 4.21 14.04 -1.25
CA TYR A 138 3.96 13.05 -0.22
C TYR A 138 4.70 13.44 1.05
N VAL A 139 4.00 13.48 2.17
CA VAL A 139 4.68 13.29 3.44
C VAL A 139 5.07 11.81 3.44
N VAL A 140 6.22 11.50 2.86
CA VAL A 140 6.83 10.19 3.03
C VAL A 140 7.07 10.11 4.52
N ALA A 141 6.19 9.41 5.23
CA ALA A 141 6.54 8.98 6.56
C ALA A 141 7.91 8.32 6.41
N PRO A 142 8.95 8.77 7.13
CA PRO A 142 10.26 8.12 7.05
C PRO A 142 9.98 6.64 7.17
N ALA A 143 10.58 5.83 6.30
CA ALA A 143 10.34 4.38 6.28
C ALA A 143 10.29 3.97 7.73
N SER A 144 9.07 3.67 8.24
CA SER A 144 8.82 3.80 9.66
C SER A 144 9.93 3.05 10.39
N THR A 145 10.88 3.78 10.97
CA THR A 145 11.76 3.28 12.02
C THR A 145 10.91 2.87 13.21
N GLY A 146 9.59 3.15 13.12
CA GLY A 146 8.60 2.82 14.12
C GLY A 146 8.51 1.31 14.32
N TYR A 147 8.58 0.93 15.57
CA TYR A 147 8.34 -0.41 16.05
C TYR A 147 6.95 -0.90 15.62
N PRO A 148 6.84 -1.95 14.76
CA PRO A 148 5.56 -2.38 14.19
C PRO A 148 4.69 -3.17 15.16
N GLY A 149 5.05 -3.18 16.44
CA GLY A 149 4.54 -4.12 17.44
C GLY A 149 5.39 -5.40 17.52
N VAL A 150 5.07 -6.24 18.48
CA VAL A 150 5.82 -7.48 18.74
C VAL A 150 5.66 -8.45 17.56
N LEU A 151 6.78 -8.86 16.96
CA LEU A 151 6.83 -9.96 15.99
C LEU A 151 7.37 -11.20 16.68
N LYS A 152 6.65 -12.31 16.58
CA LYS A 152 6.96 -13.60 17.21
C LYS A 152 6.53 -14.76 16.31
N LYS A 153 6.85 -15.99 16.69
CA LYS A 153 6.37 -17.19 16.00
C LYS A 153 4.86 -17.10 15.73
N GLY A 154 4.48 -17.35 14.48
CA GLY A 154 3.10 -17.23 13.98
C GLY A 154 2.75 -15.86 13.40
N SER A 155 3.56 -14.82 13.60
CA SER A 155 3.37 -13.54 12.89
C SER A 155 3.56 -13.72 11.39
N LYS A 156 2.74 -13.04 10.57
CA LYS A 156 2.80 -13.11 9.09
C LYS A 156 2.68 -11.72 8.46
N GLY A 157 3.12 -11.63 7.20
CA GLY A 157 2.89 -10.45 6.38
C GLY A 157 4.07 -9.46 6.32
N PRO A 158 3.81 -8.20 5.87
CA PRO A 158 4.86 -7.26 5.45
C PRO A 158 5.92 -6.94 6.51
N ASN A 159 5.54 -6.89 7.78
CA ASN A 159 6.48 -6.63 8.86
C ASN A 159 7.45 -7.79 9.09
N VAL A 160 7.00 -9.03 8.83
CA VAL A 160 7.87 -10.22 8.86
C VAL A 160 8.79 -10.23 7.65
N VAL A 161 8.29 -9.91 6.46
CA VAL A 161 9.11 -9.73 5.24
C VAL A 161 10.23 -8.72 5.49
N ARG A 162 9.90 -7.55 6.07
CA ARG A 162 10.88 -6.51 6.39
C ARG A 162 11.93 -6.99 7.38
N LEU A 163 11.51 -7.70 8.43
CA LEU A 163 12.41 -8.31 9.41
C LEU A 163 13.38 -9.29 8.75
N GLN A 164 12.84 -10.24 7.99
CA GLN A 164 13.63 -11.27 7.29
C GLN A 164 14.60 -10.65 6.27
N ALA A 165 14.15 -9.66 5.49
CA ALA A 165 15.00 -8.92 4.56
C ALA A 165 16.16 -8.22 5.29
N ARG A 166 15.90 -7.61 6.45
CA ARG A 166 16.94 -6.96 7.25
C ARG A 166 17.93 -7.98 7.82
N LEU A 167 17.46 -9.09 8.35
CA LEU A 167 18.31 -10.18 8.84
C LEU A 167 19.17 -10.77 7.71
N ARG A 168 18.59 -10.96 6.52
CA ARG A 168 19.35 -11.40 5.33
C ARG A 168 20.41 -10.38 4.91
N ALA A 169 20.11 -9.08 4.93
CA ALA A 169 21.08 -8.02 4.66
C ALA A 169 22.23 -8.02 5.68
N LEU A 170 21.95 -8.43 6.92
CA LEU A 170 22.95 -8.64 7.97
C LEU A 170 23.67 -10.00 7.87
N LYS A 171 23.53 -10.70 6.73
CA LYS A 171 24.18 -11.97 6.41
C LYS A 171 23.70 -13.17 7.21
N TYR A 172 22.53 -13.11 7.84
CA TYR A 172 21.89 -14.30 8.39
C TYR A 172 21.21 -15.11 7.28
N GLY A 173 21.41 -16.43 7.29
CA GLY A 173 20.85 -17.36 6.30
C GLY A 173 19.35 -17.58 6.52
N ILE A 174 18.51 -16.72 5.92
CA ILE A 174 17.05 -16.76 6.06
C ILE A 174 16.35 -16.48 4.73
N SER A 175 15.26 -17.19 4.49
CA SER A 175 14.31 -16.90 3.40
C SER A 175 13.44 -15.69 3.76
N VAL A 176 13.05 -14.91 2.75
CA VAL A 176 12.14 -13.77 2.91
C VAL A 176 10.77 -14.20 2.39
N ASP A 177 10.03 -14.94 3.21
CA ASP A 177 8.74 -15.55 2.88
C ASP A 177 7.54 -14.90 3.57
N GLY A 178 7.80 -14.02 4.53
CA GLY A 178 6.74 -13.32 5.29
C GLY A 178 6.09 -14.19 6.37
N ASP A 179 6.65 -15.37 6.66
CA ASP A 179 6.18 -16.24 7.76
C ASP A 179 7.23 -16.27 8.89
N PHE A 180 6.83 -15.93 10.10
CA PHE A 180 7.68 -16.02 11.27
C PHE A 180 7.63 -17.46 11.82
N GLY A 181 8.20 -18.38 11.05
CA GLY A 181 8.31 -19.79 11.42
C GLY A 181 9.51 -20.09 12.32
N ASN A 182 9.79 -21.38 12.55
CA ASN A 182 10.88 -21.83 13.41
C ASN A 182 12.26 -21.33 12.94
N LYS A 183 12.51 -21.26 11.62
CA LYS A 183 13.76 -20.71 11.06
C LYS A 183 13.92 -19.23 11.43
N THR A 184 12.85 -18.44 11.34
CA THR A 184 12.88 -17.02 11.72
C THR A 184 13.15 -16.87 13.23
N VAL A 185 12.53 -17.69 14.07
CA VAL A 185 12.82 -17.72 15.52
C VAL A 185 14.30 -17.98 15.78
N ALA A 186 14.88 -19.01 15.16
CA ALA A 186 16.29 -19.37 15.34
C ALA A 186 17.23 -18.22 14.94
N VAL A 187 16.97 -17.59 13.80
CA VAL A 187 17.77 -16.47 13.30
C VAL A 187 17.62 -15.23 14.21
N VAL A 188 16.41 -14.93 14.69
CA VAL A 188 16.20 -13.83 15.64
C VAL A 188 16.98 -14.08 16.94
N LYS A 189 16.96 -15.28 17.49
CA LYS A 189 17.77 -15.65 18.67
C LYS A 189 19.27 -15.46 18.42
N ALA A 190 19.77 -15.89 17.26
CA ALA A 190 21.17 -15.71 16.89
C ALA A 190 21.53 -14.22 16.80
N PHE A 191 20.67 -13.39 16.19
CA PHE A 191 20.84 -11.94 16.16
C PHE A 191 20.82 -11.33 17.58
N GLN A 192 19.85 -11.72 18.41
CA GLN A 192 19.76 -11.26 19.80
C GLN A 192 21.04 -11.58 20.59
N LYS A 193 21.58 -12.80 20.43
CA LYS A 193 22.85 -13.23 21.02
C LYS A 193 23.99 -12.31 20.59
N SER A 194 24.12 -12.02 19.28
CA SER A 194 25.17 -11.16 18.73
C SER A 194 25.08 -9.71 19.24
N LYS A 195 23.89 -9.27 19.65
CA LYS A 195 23.63 -7.92 20.17
C LYS A 195 23.50 -7.87 21.69
N ARG A 196 23.83 -8.96 22.40
CA ARG A 196 23.74 -9.10 23.86
C ARG A 196 22.33 -8.79 24.40
N LEU A 197 21.31 -9.19 23.64
CA LEU A 197 19.90 -9.08 24.03
C LEU A 197 19.38 -10.40 24.60
N LYS A 198 18.24 -10.35 25.29
CA LYS A 198 17.51 -11.56 25.70
C LYS A 198 17.17 -12.42 24.47
N GLN A 199 17.56 -13.69 24.49
CA GLN A 199 17.44 -14.61 23.34
C GLN A 199 16.08 -15.34 23.37
N ASP A 200 14.98 -14.58 23.39
CA ASP A 200 13.63 -15.11 23.45
C ASP A 200 13.04 -15.44 22.05
N GLY A 201 13.71 -15.01 20.98
CA GLY A 201 13.22 -15.19 19.62
C GLY A 201 12.04 -14.29 19.27
N VAL A 202 11.80 -13.25 20.08
CA VAL A 202 10.73 -12.27 19.90
C VAL A 202 11.34 -10.93 19.52
N VAL A 203 10.84 -10.30 18.45
CA VAL A 203 11.27 -8.96 18.07
C VAL A 203 10.42 -7.95 18.80
N GLY A 204 10.81 -7.65 20.04
CA GLY A 204 10.30 -6.57 20.86
C GLY A 204 11.02 -5.24 20.60
N PRO A 205 10.69 -4.15 21.33
CA PRO A 205 11.27 -2.82 21.11
C PRO A 205 12.79 -2.79 21.08
N ALA A 206 13.43 -3.47 22.02
CA ALA A 206 14.90 -3.53 22.12
C ALA A 206 15.52 -4.23 20.92
N THR A 207 14.98 -5.38 20.51
CA THR A 207 15.43 -6.11 19.32
C THR A 207 15.21 -5.30 18.04
N HIS A 208 14.06 -4.66 17.92
CA HIS A 208 13.74 -3.81 16.77
C HIS A 208 14.69 -2.61 16.67
N LYS A 209 14.96 -1.93 17.78
CA LYS A 209 15.94 -0.82 17.83
C LYS A 209 17.33 -1.23 17.34
N LYS A 210 17.79 -2.44 17.69
CA LYS A 210 19.10 -2.96 17.22
C LYS A 210 19.10 -3.41 15.76
N LEU A 211 17.93 -3.74 15.21
CA LEU A 211 17.79 -4.12 13.80
C LEU A 211 17.70 -2.92 12.86
N PHE A 212 17.02 -1.86 13.27
CA PHE A 212 16.59 -0.79 12.38
C PHE A 212 16.97 0.63 12.83
N GLY A 213 17.45 0.81 14.05
CA GLY A 213 17.94 2.06 14.63
C GLY A 213 19.41 2.36 14.36
#